data_1ccb2a5c249fd2264f7d2989c3f5dad7
#
_entry.id   1ccb2a5c249fd2264f7d2989c3f5dad7
#
_cell.length_a   1.000
_cell.length_b   1.000
_cell.length_c   1.000
_cell.angle_alpha   90.00
_cell.angle_beta   90.00
_cell.angle_gamma   90.00
#
_symmetry.space_group_name_H-M   'P 1'
#
loop_
_entity.id
_entity.type
_entity.pdbx_description
1 polymer ?
#
loop_
_entity_poly.entity_id
_entity_poly.type
_entity_poly.pdbx_seq_one_letter_code
_entity_poly.pdbx_strand_id
1 'polypeptide(L)'
;MFLVIFSRVMFTMSRRRKLVLATHNVHKQKEMNTLLERMGIRIIGLDQYPQISDIEESGTTLIENSFIKARTVHEVTGLPSLADDTGLEVDALSGAPGVFSARYAGKNATFDDNVNKLLKELEGVPNEKRTARFRTVISFVDQSRELYTEGI
;
A
#
# COMPACT_ATOMS: atom_id res chain seq x y z
N MET A 1 13.45 1.88 7.69
CA MET A 1 12.33 1.03 8.09
C MET A 1 12.02 -0.03 7.04
N PHE A 2 11.93 0.26 5.74
CA PHE A 2 11.84 -0.74 4.65
C PHE A 2 12.92 -1.83 4.71
N LEU A 3 14.14 -1.49 5.14
CA LEU A 3 15.28 -2.40 5.18
C LEU A 3 15.12 -3.59 6.16
N VAL A 4 14.43 -3.39 7.27
CA VAL A 4 14.34 -4.40 8.36
C VAL A 4 13.45 -5.60 7.98
N ILE A 5 12.40 -5.37 7.20
CA ILE A 5 11.48 -6.44 6.78
C ILE A 5 12.11 -7.25 5.66
N PHE A 6 12.76 -6.56 4.71
CA PHE A 6 13.50 -7.23 3.66
C PHE A 6 14.60 -8.14 4.22
N SER A 7 15.29 -7.76 5.29
CA SER A 7 16.29 -8.59 5.95
C SER A 7 15.73 -9.92 6.48
N ARG A 8 14.54 -9.92 7.08
CA ARG A 8 13.91 -11.14 7.62
C ARG A 8 13.31 -12.04 6.53
N VAL A 9 12.77 -11.47 5.47
CA VAL A 9 12.21 -12.21 4.32
C VAL A 9 13.33 -12.81 3.46
N MET A 10 14.51 -12.16 3.38
CA MET A 10 15.59 -12.48 2.45
C MET A 10 16.50 -13.63 2.88
N PHE A 11 16.54 -14.00 4.16
CA PHE A 11 17.52 -14.99 4.65
C PHE A 11 17.31 -16.43 4.12
N THR A 12 16.21 -16.70 3.43
CA THR A 12 15.85 -18.07 3.00
C THR A 12 15.79 -18.29 1.48
N MET A 13 16.29 -17.37 0.64
CA MET A 13 16.06 -17.51 -0.82
C MET A 13 17.32 -17.36 -1.67
N SER A 14 17.79 -18.42 -2.28
CA SER A 14 18.83 -18.47 -3.32
C SER A 14 18.22 -18.47 -4.73
N ARG A 15 18.76 -17.64 -5.64
CA ARG A 15 18.46 -17.35 -7.05
C ARG A 15 17.47 -16.21 -7.29
N ARG A 16 17.80 -15.36 -8.32
CA ARG A 16 17.08 -14.15 -8.77
C ARG A 16 15.56 -14.30 -8.65
N ARG A 17 14.99 -13.65 -7.65
CA ARG A 17 13.60 -13.87 -7.28
C ARG A 17 12.71 -12.88 -7.98
N LYS A 18 11.65 -13.40 -8.54
CA LYS A 18 10.56 -12.60 -9.07
C LYS A 18 9.58 -12.30 -7.94
N LEU A 19 9.18 -11.06 -7.83
CA LEU A 19 8.18 -10.57 -6.88
C LEU A 19 7.19 -9.73 -7.67
N VAL A 20 5.91 -10.04 -7.58
CA VAL A 20 4.86 -9.23 -8.23
C VAL A 20 4.45 -8.11 -7.30
N LEU A 21 4.47 -6.88 -7.79
CA LEU A 21 4.00 -5.72 -7.04
C LEU A 21 2.55 -5.44 -7.39
N ALA A 22 1.66 -5.56 -6.41
CA ALA A 22 0.21 -5.43 -6.54
C ALA A 22 -0.21 -3.95 -6.59
N THR A 23 0.28 -3.23 -7.59
CA THR A 23 -0.09 -1.82 -7.83
C THR A 23 -0.03 -1.47 -9.31
N HIS A 24 -0.97 -0.66 -9.76
CA HIS A 24 -0.94 -0.01 -11.09
C HIS A 24 -0.18 1.32 -11.07
N ASN A 25 0.27 1.78 -9.89
CA ASN A 25 0.99 3.04 -9.76
C ASN A 25 2.45 2.89 -10.23
N VAL A 26 2.74 3.46 -11.41
CA VAL A 26 4.07 3.41 -12.06
C VAL A 26 5.18 4.05 -11.20
N HIS A 27 4.85 5.08 -10.44
CA HIS A 27 5.82 5.73 -9.54
C HIS A 27 6.23 4.80 -8.40
N LYS A 28 5.26 4.14 -7.75
CA LYS A 28 5.52 3.13 -6.72
C LYS A 28 6.33 1.94 -7.27
N GLN A 29 6.00 1.47 -8.47
CA GLN A 29 6.75 0.40 -9.14
C GLN A 29 8.22 0.80 -9.32
N LYS A 30 8.49 2.02 -9.79
CA LYS A 30 9.85 2.51 -10.02
C LYS A 30 10.65 2.64 -8.73
N GLU A 31 10.04 3.18 -7.68
CA GLU A 31 10.68 3.31 -6.36
C GLU A 31 11.03 1.94 -5.77
N MET A 32 10.07 1.02 -5.77
CA MET A 32 10.27 -0.34 -5.26
C MET A 32 11.29 -1.10 -6.08
N ASN A 33 11.28 -0.95 -7.41
CA ASN A 33 12.27 -1.59 -8.26
C ASN A 33 13.69 -1.12 -7.91
N THR A 34 13.88 0.20 -7.74
CA THR A 34 15.18 0.78 -7.36
C THR A 34 15.72 0.23 -6.03
N LEU A 35 14.82 0.03 -5.06
CA LEU A 35 15.18 -0.49 -3.74
C LEU A 35 15.50 -1.99 -3.78
N LEU A 36 14.69 -2.77 -4.49
CA LEU A 36 14.74 -4.23 -4.46
C LEU A 36 15.75 -4.83 -5.44
N GLU A 37 16.03 -4.15 -6.54
CA GLU A 37 17.05 -4.57 -7.50
C GLU A 37 18.43 -4.70 -6.85
N ARG A 38 18.79 -3.79 -5.95
CA ARG A 38 20.03 -3.84 -5.15
C ARG A 38 20.12 -5.09 -4.26
N MET A 39 18.99 -5.72 -3.99
CA MET A 39 18.86 -6.94 -3.19
C MET A 39 18.75 -8.21 -4.07
N GLY A 40 18.92 -8.08 -5.38
CA GLY A 40 18.80 -9.19 -6.33
C GLY A 40 17.35 -9.65 -6.58
N ILE A 41 16.36 -8.83 -6.24
CA ILE A 41 14.94 -9.11 -6.47
C ILE A 41 14.50 -8.39 -7.74
N ARG A 42 13.86 -9.13 -8.64
CA ARG A 42 13.22 -8.57 -9.82
C ARG A 42 11.74 -8.31 -9.55
N ILE A 43 11.33 -7.06 -9.63
CA ILE A 43 9.92 -6.67 -9.58
C ILE A 43 9.26 -6.95 -10.92
N ILE A 44 8.04 -7.46 -10.86
CA ILE A 44 7.13 -7.63 -11.98
C ILE A 44 5.90 -6.77 -11.68
N GLY A 45 5.55 -5.87 -12.60
CA GLY A 45 4.35 -5.04 -12.48
C GLY A 45 3.09 -5.78 -12.94
N LEU A 46 1.93 -5.23 -12.59
CA LEU A 46 0.63 -5.75 -13.03
C LEU A 46 0.36 -5.55 -14.53
N ASP A 47 1.15 -4.74 -15.22
CA ASP A 47 1.15 -4.60 -16.67
C ASP A 47 1.42 -5.92 -17.41
N GLN A 48 2.12 -6.87 -16.74
CA GLN A 48 2.36 -8.23 -17.27
C GLN A 48 1.21 -9.20 -16.99
N TYR A 49 0.18 -8.76 -16.26
CA TYR A 49 -0.97 -9.58 -15.87
C TYR A 49 -2.29 -8.85 -16.16
N PRO A 50 -2.64 -8.65 -17.46
CA PRO A 50 -3.82 -7.86 -17.85
C PRO A 50 -5.15 -8.44 -17.35
N GLN A 51 -5.16 -9.71 -16.92
CA GLN A 51 -6.31 -10.33 -16.28
C GLN A 51 -6.56 -9.83 -14.85
N ILE A 52 -5.57 -9.18 -14.21
CA ILE A 52 -5.73 -8.56 -12.92
C ILE A 52 -6.17 -7.11 -13.14
N SER A 53 -7.47 -6.90 -13.03
CA SER A 53 -8.07 -5.56 -13.04
C SER A 53 -7.84 -4.83 -11.70
N ASP A 54 -8.50 -3.69 -11.52
CA ASP A 54 -8.50 -3.00 -10.23
C ASP A 54 -9.03 -3.92 -9.13
N ILE A 55 -8.23 -4.11 -8.11
CA ILE A 55 -8.56 -4.95 -6.96
C ILE A 55 -9.41 -4.13 -6.00
N GLU A 56 -10.63 -4.61 -5.71
CA GLU A 56 -11.54 -3.92 -4.80
C GLU A 56 -11.03 -3.99 -3.36
N GLU A 57 -10.79 -2.83 -2.79
CA GLU A 57 -10.35 -2.65 -1.41
C GLU A 57 -11.56 -2.59 -0.48
N SER A 58 -12.08 -3.76 -0.10
CA SER A 58 -13.26 -3.91 0.77
C SER A 58 -12.94 -3.96 2.27
N GLY A 59 -11.66 -3.92 2.63
CA GLY A 59 -11.20 -3.94 4.01
C GLY A 59 -11.54 -2.66 4.78
N THR A 60 -11.58 -2.78 6.08
CA THR A 60 -11.83 -1.68 7.02
C THR A 60 -10.55 -1.08 7.59
N THR A 61 -9.42 -1.70 7.33
CA THR A 61 -8.08 -1.27 7.75
C THR A 61 -7.09 -1.29 6.58
N LEU A 62 -6.00 -0.51 6.70
CA LEU A 62 -4.90 -0.55 5.74
C LEU A 62 -4.27 -1.94 5.64
N ILE A 63 -4.19 -2.67 6.76
CA ILE A 63 -3.67 -4.03 6.80
C ILE A 63 -4.53 -4.97 5.95
N GLU A 64 -5.84 -4.93 6.15
CA GLU A 64 -6.78 -5.77 5.38
C GLU A 64 -6.68 -5.48 3.89
N ASN A 65 -6.71 -4.20 3.47
CA ASN A 65 -6.62 -3.84 2.06
C ASN A 65 -5.28 -4.23 1.45
N SER A 66 -4.19 -4.03 2.16
CA SER A 66 -2.86 -4.46 1.73
C SER A 66 -2.82 -5.98 1.49
N PHE A 67 -3.37 -6.78 2.42
CA PHE A 67 -3.46 -8.22 2.23
C PHE A 67 -4.41 -8.65 1.11
N ILE A 68 -5.57 -8.00 0.96
CA ILE A 68 -6.50 -8.28 -0.14
C ILE A 68 -5.76 -8.16 -1.48
N LYS A 69 -5.03 -7.08 -1.68
CA LYS A 69 -4.23 -6.87 -2.90
C LYS A 69 -3.16 -7.93 -3.08
N ALA A 70 -2.38 -8.20 -2.06
CA ALA A 70 -1.28 -9.17 -2.14
C ALA A 70 -1.78 -10.61 -2.39
N ARG A 71 -2.83 -11.04 -1.70
CA ARG A 71 -3.44 -12.36 -1.88
C ARG A 71 -4.01 -12.54 -3.28
N THR A 72 -4.80 -11.59 -3.75
CA THR A 72 -5.38 -11.63 -5.10
C THR A 72 -4.30 -11.80 -6.17
N VAL A 73 -3.20 -11.06 -6.06
CA VAL A 73 -2.10 -11.15 -7.01
C VAL A 73 -1.36 -12.48 -6.89
N HIS A 74 -1.13 -12.96 -5.66
CA HIS A 74 -0.50 -14.26 -5.42
C HIS A 74 -1.34 -15.42 -6.00
N GLU A 75 -2.64 -15.41 -5.76
CA GLU A 75 -3.59 -16.44 -6.26
C GLU A 75 -3.59 -16.51 -7.79
N VAL A 76 -3.59 -15.36 -8.48
CA VAL A 76 -3.61 -15.32 -9.94
C VAL A 76 -2.27 -15.69 -10.57
N THR A 77 -1.15 -15.28 -9.93
CA THR A 77 0.19 -15.40 -10.54
C THR A 77 0.97 -16.62 -10.08
N GLY A 78 0.63 -17.19 -8.92
CA GLY A 78 1.41 -18.23 -8.25
C GLY A 78 2.79 -17.75 -7.75
N LEU A 79 3.09 -16.45 -7.88
CA LEU A 79 4.36 -15.86 -7.48
C LEU A 79 4.24 -15.13 -6.13
N PRO A 80 5.33 -14.98 -5.38
CA PRO A 80 5.34 -14.07 -4.24
C PRO A 80 4.87 -12.69 -4.64
N SER A 81 4.02 -12.09 -3.84
CA SER A 81 3.42 -10.78 -4.09
C SER A 81 3.68 -9.82 -2.94
N LEU A 82 3.77 -8.55 -3.29
CA LEU A 82 3.90 -7.43 -2.37
C LEU A 82 2.81 -6.41 -2.70
N ALA A 83 2.13 -5.93 -1.67
CA ALA A 83 1.18 -4.83 -1.80
C ALA A 83 1.43 -3.78 -0.75
N ASP A 84 1.05 -2.55 -1.05
CA ASP A 84 1.01 -1.48 -0.06
C ASP A 84 -0.39 -0.88 0.02
N ASP A 85 -0.74 -0.37 1.19
CA ASP A 85 -1.87 0.51 1.39
C ASP A 85 -1.46 1.69 2.26
N THR A 86 -1.92 2.89 1.92
CA THR A 86 -1.50 4.13 2.59
C THR A 86 -2.71 5.00 2.89
N GLY A 87 -2.80 5.47 4.11
CA GLY A 87 -3.82 6.39 4.56
C GLY A 87 -3.25 7.62 5.26
N LEU A 88 -3.95 8.73 5.14
CA LEU A 88 -3.73 9.94 5.91
C LEU A 88 -4.56 9.87 7.20
N GLU A 89 -3.93 9.94 8.34
CA GLU A 89 -4.58 10.00 9.64
C GLU A 89 -4.44 11.41 10.21
N VAL A 90 -5.58 12.08 10.48
CA VAL A 90 -5.62 13.42 11.06
C VAL A 90 -6.12 13.34 12.49
N ASP A 91 -5.32 13.83 13.44
CA ASP A 91 -5.59 13.66 14.87
C ASP A 91 -6.90 14.37 15.30
N ALA A 92 -7.15 15.57 14.79
CA ALA A 92 -8.37 16.32 15.08
C ALA A 92 -9.65 15.65 14.54
N LEU A 93 -9.52 14.71 13.60
CA LEU A 93 -10.62 13.95 13.01
C LEU A 93 -10.62 12.49 13.47
N SER A 94 -10.00 12.21 14.63
CA SER A 94 -9.92 10.87 15.21
C SER A 94 -9.32 9.82 14.25
N GLY A 95 -8.35 10.24 13.44
CA GLY A 95 -7.66 9.39 12.47
C GLY A 95 -8.32 9.35 11.07
N ALA A 96 -9.46 10.00 10.87
CA ALA A 96 -10.00 10.12 9.51
C ALA A 96 -9.08 11.00 8.63
N PRO A 97 -9.04 10.76 7.30
CA PRO A 97 -9.75 9.76 6.51
C PRO A 97 -9.24 8.31 6.63
N GLY A 98 -8.01 8.07 7.10
CA GLY A 98 -7.45 6.74 7.30
C GLY A 98 -7.50 5.87 6.03
N VAL A 99 -8.05 4.67 6.12
CA VAL A 99 -8.22 3.72 5.01
C VAL A 99 -9.07 4.28 3.85
N PHE A 100 -9.85 5.32 4.09
CA PHE A 100 -10.69 5.96 3.08
C PHE A 100 -10.03 7.12 2.36
N SER A 101 -8.73 7.36 2.56
CA SER A 101 -8.02 8.54 2.03
C SER A 101 -8.22 8.77 0.54
N ALA A 102 -8.17 7.72 -0.27
CA ALA A 102 -8.34 7.82 -1.72
C ALA A 102 -9.80 8.11 -2.16
N ARG A 103 -10.77 7.83 -1.31
CA ARG A 103 -12.22 7.94 -1.59
C ARG A 103 -12.99 8.71 -0.50
N TYR A 104 -12.30 9.61 0.18
CA TYR A 104 -12.84 10.33 1.35
C TYR A 104 -14.10 11.14 1.03
N ALA A 105 -14.14 11.79 -0.11
CA ALA A 105 -15.30 12.53 -0.59
C ALA A 105 -16.30 11.66 -1.39
N GLY A 106 -16.02 10.38 -1.58
CA GLY A 106 -16.87 9.43 -2.28
C GLY A 106 -16.11 8.55 -3.27
N LYS A 107 -16.78 7.51 -3.81
CA LYS A 107 -16.17 6.50 -4.67
C LYS A 107 -15.47 7.07 -5.94
N ASN A 108 -16.02 8.14 -6.49
CA ASN A 108 -15.49 8.78 -7.72
C ASN A 108 -14.85 10.14 -7.43
N ALA A 109 -14.49 10.41 -6.19
CA ALA A 109 -13.88 11.67 -5.79
C ALA A 109 -12.50 11.86 -6.43
N THR A 110 -12.25 13.07 -6.89
CA THR A 110 -10.93 13.50 -7.30
C THR A 110 -10.05 13.76 -6.08
N PHE A 111 -8.74 13.94 -6.32
CA PHE A 111 -7.83 14.36 -5.24
C PHE A 111 -8.30 15.68 -4.61
N ASP A 112 -8.71 16.66 -5.43
CA ASP A 112 -9.18 17.98 -4.95
C ASP A 112 -10.48 17.86 -4.16
N ASP A 113 -11.39 16.97 -4.53
CA ASP A 113 -12.61 16.72 -3.74
C ASP A 113 -12.28 16.21 -2.34
N ASN A 114 -11.33 15.28 -2.25
CA ASN A 114 -10.88 14.73 -0.96
C ASN A 114 -10.21 15.81 -0.11
N VAL A 115 -9.35 16.66 -0.71
CA VAL A 115 -8.72 17.79 -0.03
C VAL A 115 -9.76 18.79 0.46
N ASN A 116 -10.71 19.19 -0.39
CA ASN A 116 -11.75 20.16 -0.05
C ASN A 116 -12.63 19.65 1.10
N LYS A 117 -13.01 18.37 1.07
CA LYS A 117 -13.75 17.76 2.18
C LYS A 117 -12.94 17.78 3.47
N LEU A 118 -11.66 17.39 3.41
CA LEU A 118 -10.79 17.39 4.57
C LEU A 118 -10.65 18.77 5.18
N LEU A 119 -10.41 19.80 4.36
CA LEU A 119 -10.28 21.18 4.82
C LEU A 119 -11.59 21.70 5.43
N LYS A 120 -12.73 21.35 4.86
CA LYS A 120 -14.04 21.68 5.40
C LYS A 120 -14.28 21.06 6.78
N GLU A 121 -13.90 19.80 6.97
CA GLU A 121 -14.04 19.13 8.27
C GLU A 121 -13.06 19.67 9.33
N LEU A 122 -11.97 20.32 8.90
CA LEU A 122 -11.03 21.02 9.77
C LEU A 122 -11.40 22.49 10.03
N GLU A 123 -12.53 22.97 9.52
CA GLU A 123 -12.99 24.33 9.83
C GLU A 123 -13.17 24.51 11.35
N GLY A 124 -12.64 25.62 11.87
CA GLY A 124 -12.63 25.90 13.33
C GLY A 124 -11.59 25.16 14.15
N VAL A 125 -10.86 24.21 13.57
CA VAL A 125 -9.72 23.58 14.25
C VAL A 125 -8.52 24.51 14.16
N PRO A 126 -7.89 24.89 15.30
CA PRO A 126 -6.66 25.69 15.30
C PRO A 126 -5.51 24.98 14.57
N ASN A 127 -4.64 25.75 13.90
CA ASN A 127 -3.55 25.18 13.09
C ASN A 127 -2.62 24.24 13.90
N GLU A 128 -2.34 24.59 15.15
CA GLU A 128 -1.52 23.79 16.04
C GLU A 128 -2.14 22.43 16.43
N LYS A 129 -3.44 22.25 16.18
CA LYS A 129 -4.17 20.98 16.38
C LYS A 129 -4.42 20.21 15.11
N ARG A 130 -3.98 20.73 13.95
CA ARG A 130 -4.12 20.04 12.63
C ARG A 130 -2.95 19.11 12.36
N THR A 131 -2.55 18.34 13.36
CA THR A 131 -1.49 17.35 13.19
C THR A 131 -2.03 16.13 12.42
N ALA A 132 -1.18 15.60 11.54
CA ALA A 132 -1.51 14.48 10.70
C ALA A 132 -0.28 13.64 10.40
N ARG A 133 -0.49 12.39 9.98
CA ARG A 133 0.56 11.48 9.53
C ARG A 133 0.08 10.62 8.37
N PHE A 134 0.99 10.24 7.52
CA PHE A 134 0.76 9.14 6.61
C PHE A 134 1.17 7.83 7.27
N ARG A 135 0.24 6.88 7.29
CA ARG A 135 0.53 5.50 7.67
C ARG A 135 0.52 4.64 6.43
N THR A 136 1.58 3.86 6.23
CA THR A 136 1.68 2.90 5.13
C THR A 136 1.83 1.50 5.69
N VAL A 137 1.03 0.58 5.20
CA VAL A 137 1.18 -0.86 5.45
C VAL A 137 1.71 -1.51 4.18
N ILE A 138 2.68 -2.39 4.34
CA ILE A 138 3.16 -3.25 3.26
C ILE A 138 2.92 -4.69 3.67
N SER A 139 2.25 -5.46 2.83
CA SER A 139 2.04 -6.89 3.00
C SER A 139 2.79 -7.69 1.96
N PHE A 140 3.27 -8.84 2.37
CA PHE A 140 3.92 -9.85 1.55
C PHE A 140 3.17 -11.17 1.68
N VAL A 141 2.90 -11.84 0.56
CA VAL A 141 2.25 -13.15 0.51
C VAL A 141 3.06 -14.07 -0.41
N ASP A 142 3.39 -15.26 0.09
CA ASP A 142 3.91 -16.36 -0.71
C ASP A 142 3.20 -17.68 -0.32
N GLN A 143 3.56 -18.78 -0.96
CA GLN A 143 2.94 -20.08 -0.74
C GLN A 143 3.01 -20.57 0.72
N SER A 144 3.95 -20.04 1.53
CA SER A 144 4.24 -20.56 2.88
C SER A 144 3.88 -19.59 4.00
N ARG A 145 3.71 -18.29 3.70
CA ARG A 145 3.58 -17.26 4.73
C ARG A 145 2.96 -15.97 4.22
N GLU A 146 2.39 -15.26 5.18
CA GLU A 146 1.93 -13.89 5.06
C GLU A 146 2.61 -13.04 6.12
N LEU A 147 3.13 -11.89 5.71
CA LEU A 147 3.84 -10.95 6.57
C LEU A 147 3.40 -9.53 6.26
N TYR A 148 3.39 -8.66 7.25
CA TYR A 148 3.20 -7.23 7.01
C TYR A 148 4.10 -6.38 7.90
N THR A 149 4.20 -5.12 7.51
CA THR A 149 4.84 -4.06 8.28
C THR A 149 4.15 -2.74 8.10
N GLU A 150 4.30 -1.87 9.09
CA GLU A 150 3.80 -0.51 9.08
C GLU A 150 4.92 0.51 9.12
N GLY A 151 4.64 1.67 8.48
CA GLY A 151 5.45 2.88 8.52
C GLY A 151 4.59 4.13 8.76
N ILE A 152 5.15 5.07 9.51
CA ILE A 152 4.57 6.39 9.78
C ILE A 152 5.60 7.44 9.42
#